data_250433bb470c098d8c46731d3c1ab336
#
_entry.id   250433bb470c098d8c46731d3c1ab336
#
_cell.length_a   1.000
_cell.length_b   1.000
_cell.length_c   1.000
_cell.angle_alpha   90.00
_cell.angle_beta   90.00
_cell.angle_gamma   90.00
#
_symmetry.space_group_name_H-M   'P 1'
#
loop_
_entity.id
_entity.type
_entity.pdbx_description
1 polymer ?
#
loop_
_entity_poly.entity_id
_entity_poly.type
_entity_poly.pdbx_seq_one_letter_code
_entity_poly.pdbx_strand_id
1 'polypeptide(L)'
;MRNIGNLPTEKDAKTLSGVLYVRGIETDIEAEDDGAFSIWVHDDDHLTEATATMARFRANPDDAEFSAAVREANAKRALQEKEDARRASKVVTRERMEYERNFSGFAWLPMLLAIISVAVTLWAGELEFMPSSWTPQGRSADKSEKALAAEKLFERRNKLAMTEWRDPTNIEDNLDLSRDLLSSGGEFTGKVRRHFYDISLPEVRHGQVWRLFASIFLHFGIMHIVFNLMWLRDLGGFIQQRFGAGYLAVLVLVTAIVSNYAQLLWSGPGAGGLSGVNYGLFGYLWMRGKFDRSGLWRLNPQTVQLMMIWLVVCYTGLLGPIANAAHTAGLIFGMAGGFIVAKWNTRKRGR
;
A
#
# COMPACT_ATOMS: atom_id res chain seq x y z
N MET A 1 -48.17 -9.18 -16.49
CA MET A 1 -47.36 -8.90 -17.70
C MET A 1 -48.18 -9.16 -18.95
N ARG A 2 -48.25 -8.24 -19.85
CA ARG A 2 -48.98 -8.36 -21.13
C ARG A 2 -48.07 -7.98 -22.31
N ASN A 3 -48.08 -8.80 -23.37
CA ASN A 3 -47.40 -8.51 -24.62
C ASN A 3 -48.16 -7.42 -25.40
N ILE A 4 -47.47 -6.33 -25.79
CA ILE A 4 -48.05 -5.24 -26.58
C ILE A 4 -47.73 -5.34 -28.07
N GLY A 5 -46.86 -6.30 -28.46
CA GLY A 5 -46.50 -6.60 -29.83
C GLY A 5 -44.99 -6.81 -30.01
N ASN A 6 -44.60 -7.13 -31.26
CA ASN A 6 -43.24 -7.50 -31.62
C ASN A 6 -42.58 -6.42 -32.48
N LEU A 7 -41.29 -6.25 -32.40
CA LEU A 7 -40.48 -5.36 -33.24
C LEU A 7 -39.39 -6.17 -33.97
N PRO A 8 -39.03 -5.73 -35.22
CA PRO A 8 -38.12 -6.53 -36.04
C PRO A 8 -36.66 -6.53 -35.61
N THR A 9 -36.25 -5.52 -34.82
CA THR A 9 -34.84 -5.42 -34.38
C THR A 9 -34.73 -5.19 -32.89
N GLU A 10 -33.64 -5.69 -32.30
CA GLU A 10 -33.29 -5.46 -30.88
C GLU A 10 -33.12 -3.96 -30.56
N LYS A 11 -32.61 -3.19 -31.55
CA LYS A 11 -32.44 -1.74 -31.43
C LYS A 11 -33.78 -1.05 -31.27
N ASP A 12 -34.79 -1.39 -32.07
CA ASP A 12 -36.11 -0.80 -32.00
C ASP A 12 -36.82 -1.18 -30.68
N ALA A 13 -36.70 -2.43 -30.28
CA ALA A 13 -37.20 -2.90 -28.98
C ALA A 13 -36.60 -2.14 -27.78
N LYS A 14 -35.28 -1.96 -27.77
CA LYS A 14 -34.59 -1.15 -26.76
C LYS A 14 -34.97 0.32 -26.80
N THR A 15 -35.17 0.87 -27.99
CA THR A 15 -35.64 2.26 -28.18
C THR A 15 -37.02 2.45 -27.59
N LEU A 16 -37.99 1.59 -27.94
CA LEU A 16 -39.36 1.69 -27.42
C LEU A 16 -39.41 1.44 -25.90
N SER A 17 -38.66 0.44 -25.39
CA SER A 17 -38.56 0.23 -23.95
C SER A 17 -37.97 1.43 -23.21
N GLY A 18 -37.02 2.15 -23.81
CA GLY A 18 -36.49 3.41 -23.28
C GLY A 18 -37.53 4.52 -23.23
N VAL A 19 -38.33 4.65 -24.26
CA VAL A 19 -39.42 5.61 -24.31
C VAL A 19 -40.47 5.33 -23.24
N LEU A 20 -40.88 4.07 -23.10
CA LEU A 20 -41.87 3.64 -22.10
C LEU A 20 -41.30 3.85 -20.67
N TYR A 21 -40.02 3.57 -20.46
CA TYR A 21 -39.35 3.78 -19.15
C TYR A 21 -39.39 5.28 -18.73
N VAL A 22 -39.17 6.22 -19.66
CA VAL A 22 -39.25 7.66 -19.32
C VAL A 22 -40.67 8.05 -18.88
N ARG A 23 -41.68 7.36 -19.40
CA ARG A 23 -43.11 7.55 -19.03
C ARG A 23 -43.50 6.77 -17.76
N GLY A 24 -42.56 6.09 -17.12
CA GLY A 24 -42.81 5.32 -15.90
C GLY A 24 -43.38 3.92 -16.15
N ILE A 25 -43.35 3.43 -17.39
CA ILE A 25 -43.85 2.11 -17.78
C ILE A 25 -42.71 1.13 -17.85
N GLU A 26 -42.69 0.14 -16.94
CA GLU A 26 -41.67 -0.93 -16.91
C GLU A 26 -42.02 -2.00 -17.95
N THR A 27 -40.96 -2.43 -18.66
CA THR A 27 -41.11 -3.40 -19.77
C THR A 27 -39.97 -4.38 -19.79
N ASP A 28 -40.25 -5.63 -20.18
CA ASP A 28 -39.28 -6.64 -20.57
C ASP A 28 -39.24 -6.85 -22.09
N ILE A 29 -38.08 -7.20 -22.61
CA ILE A 29 -37.84 -7.53 -24.02
C ILE A 29 -37.47 -8.99 -24.09
N GLU A 30 -38.19 -9.77 -24.88
CA GLU A 30 -37.96 -11.18 -25.11
C GLU A 30 -37.70 -11.42 -26.61
N ALA A 31 -36.62 -12.18 -26.90
CA ALA A 31 -36.33 -12.58 -28.27
C ALA A 31 -37.16 -13.80 -28.64
N GLU A 32 -37.86 -13.71 -29.78
CA GLU A 32 -38.69 -14.78 -30.34
C GLU A 32 -37.85 -15.65 -31.30
N ASP A 33 -38.31 -16.89 -31.51
CA ASP A 33 -37.64 -17.86 -32.40
C ASP A 33 -37.55 -17.40 -33.87
N ASP A 34 -38.44 -16.49 -34.28
CA ASP A 34 -38.46 -15.90 -35.63
C ASP A 34 -37.51 -14.70 -35.79
N GLY A 35 -36.74 -14.37 -34.76
CA GLY A 35 -35.83 -13.23 -34.75
C GLY A 35 -36.45 -11.88 -34.43
N ALA A 36 -37.75 -11.83 -34.15
CA ALA A 36 -38.43 -10.64 -33.65
C ALA A 36 -38.23 -10.47 -32.13
N PHE A 37 -38.57 -9.30 -31.64
CA PHE A 37 -38.44 -8.94 -30.20
C PHE A 37 -39.80 -8.54 -29.64
N SER A 38 -40.35 -9.34 -28.74
CA SER A 38 -41.60 -9.08 -28.00
C SER A 38 -41.37 -8.09 -26.87
N ILE A 39 -42.34 -7.19 -26.68
CA ILE A 39 -42.32 -6.23 -25.59
C ILE A 39 -43.47 -6.54 -24.61
N TRP A 40 -43.07 -6.78 -23.36
CA TRP A 40 -43.97 -7.12 -22.26
C TRP A 40 -44.08 -5.95 -21.29
N VAL A 41 -45.27 -5.50 -20.99
CA VAL A 41 -45.59 -4.47 -19.99
C VAL A 41 -45.90 -5.14 -18.66
N HIS A 42 -45.30 -4.64 -17.57
CA HIS A 42 -45.48 -5.23 -16.23
C HIS A 42 -46.84 -4.93 -15.64
N ASP A 43 -47.36 -3.71 -15.83
CA ASP A 43 -48.58 -3.22 -15.23
C ASP A 43 -49.69 -3.05 -16.28
N ASP A 44 -50.86 -3.70 -16.02
CA ASP A 44 -52.01 -3.66 -16.92
C ASP A 44 -52.65 -2.26 -17.01
N ASP A 45 -52.47 -1.40 -16.00
CA ASP A 45 -52.98 -0.03 -15.99
C ASP A 45 -52.36 0.87 -17.09
N HIS A 46 -51.12 0.52 -17.48
CA HIS A 46 -50.40 1.25 -18.56
C HIS A 46 -50.53 0.64 -19.94
N LEU A 47 -51.30 -0.45 -20.10
CA LEU A 47 -51.38 -1.19 -21.36
C LEU A 47 -51.88 -0.34 -22.53
N THR A 48 -52.90 0.51 -22.31
CA THR A 48 -53.46 1.37 -23.34
C THR A 48 -52.44 2.40 -23.86
N GLU A 49 -51.70 3.04 -22.96
CA GLU A 49 -50.69 4.02 -23.30
C GLU A 49 -49.48 3.35 -24.00
N ALA A 50 -49.04 2.20 -23.49
CA ALA A 50 -47.92 1.44 -24.07
C ALA A 50 -48.27 0.98 -25.52
N THR A 51 -49.49 0.45 -25.72
CA THR A 51 -49.97 0.01 -27.05
C THR A 51 -50.06 1.19 -28.03
N ALA A 52 -50.58 2.33 -27.59
CA ALA A 52 -50.65 3.55 -28.42
C ALA A 52 -49.23 4.05 -28.77
N THR A 53 -48.32 4.01 -27.83
CA THR A 53 -46.89 4.39 -28.06
C THR A 53 -46.20 3.43 -29.03
N MET A 54 -46.43 2.13 -28.93
CA MET A 54 -45.97 1.11 -29.86
C MET A 54 -46.48 1.37 -31.28
N ALA A 55 -47.77 1.70 -31.45
CA ALA A 55 -48.37 2.03 -32.76
C ALA A 55 -47.73 3.27 -33.39
N ARG A 56 -47.50 4.34 -32.60
CA ARG A 56 -46.79 5.54 -33.06
C ARG A 56 -45.36 5.24 -33.46
N PHE A 57 -44.67 4.45 -32.68
CA PHE A 57 -43.29 4.05 -32.96
C PHE A 57 -43.19 3.25 -34.27
N ARG A 58 -44.10 2.30 -34.49
CA ARG A 58 -44.15 1.55 -35.75
C ARG A 58 -44.45 2.45 -36.98
N ALA A 59 -45.23 3.49 -36.82
CA ALA A 59 -45.57 4.43 -37.91
C ALA A 59 -44.37 5.33 -38.27
N ASN A 60 -43.55 5.75 -37.31
CA ASN A 60 -42.39 6.61 -37.52
C ASN A 60 -41.29 6.33 -36.48
N PRO A 61 -40.43 5.29 -36.67
CA PRO A 61 -39.40 4.93 -35.73
C PRO A 61 -38.31 5.99 -35.56
N ASP A 62 -38.06 6.81 -36.56
CA ASP A 62 -36.98 7.82 -36.58
C ASP A 62 -37.43 9.18 -36.03
N ASP A 63 -38.59 9.28 -35.40
CA ASP A 63 -39.06 10.53 -34.80
C ASP A 63 -38.05 11.02 -33.73
N ALA A 64 -37.78 12.32 -33.80
CA ALA A 64 -36.84 12.99 -32.87
C ALA A 64 -37.30 12.87 -31.41
N GLU A 65 -38.60 12.73 -31.13
CA GLU A 65 -39.14 12.47 -29.78
C GLU A 65 -38.58 11.19 -29.19
N PHE A 66 -38.54 10.10 -29.96
CA PHE A 66 -38.04 8.80 -29.47
C PHE A 66 -36.55 8.82 -29.19
N SER A 67 -35.77 9.46 -30.06
CA SER A 67 -34.34 9.60 -29.85
C SER A 67 -33.98 10.47 -28.63
N ALA A 68 -34.78 11.49 -28.35
CA ALA A 68 -34.64 12.33 -27.14
C ALA A 68 -35.01 11.54 -25.87
N ALA A 69 -36.13 10.78 -25.92
CA ALA A 69 -36.56 9.95 -24.79
C ALA A 69 -35.56 8.86 -24.44
N VAL A 70 -34.89 8.23 -25.44
CA VAL A 70 -33.81 7.25 -25.18
C VAL A 70 -32.63 7.89 -24.46
N ARG A 71 -32.20 9.09 -24.84
CA ARG A 71 -31.14 9.82 -24.14
C ARG A 71 -31.51 10.11 -22.70
N GLU A 72 -32.76 10.53 -22.46
CA GLU A 72 -33.27 10.77 -21.12
C GLU A 72 -33.35 9.46 -20.30
N ALA A 73 -33.83 8.36 -20.88
CA ALA A 73 -33.88 7.05 -20.25
C ALA A 73 -32.47 6.58 -19.80
N ASN A 74 -31.46 6.72 -20.67
CA ASN A 74 -30.10 6.37 -20.37
C ASN A 74 -29.49 7.25 -19.25
N ALA A 75 -29.82 8.54 -19.24
CA ALA A 75 -29.41 9.45 -18.18
C ALA A 75 -30.02 9.06 -16.81
N LYS A 76 -31.34 8.75 -16.80
CA LYS A 76 -32.07 8.29 -15.61
C LYS A 76 -31.49 6.97 -15.08
N ARG A 77 -31.24 5.96 -15.95
CA ARG A 77 -30.61 4.68 -15.56
C ARG A 77 -29.23 4.87 -14.98
N ALA A 78 -28.38 5.69 -15.61
CA ALA A 78 -27.04 5.99 -15.12
C ALA A 78 -27.05 6.70 -13.75
N LEU A 79 -28.03 7.57 -13.50
CA LEU A 79 -28.22 8.22 -12.21
C LEU A 79 -28.66 7.20 -11.15
N GLN A 80 -29.61 6.35 -11.50
CA GLN A 80 -30.12 5.31 -10.60
C GLN A 80 -29.04 4.29 -10.24
N GLU A 81 -28.25 3.83 -11.20
CA GLU A 81 -27.09 2.97 -10.95
C GLU A 81 -26.08 3.61 -9.98
N LYS A 82 -25.81 4.91 -10.13
CA LYS A 82 -24.95 5.64 -9.20
C LYS A 82 -25.54 5.73 -7.79
N GLU A 83 -26.83 5.95 -7.68
CA GLU A 83 -27.51 5.98 -6.38
C GLU A 83 -27.57 4.60 -5.74
N ASP A 84 -27.85 3.56 -6.50
CA ASP A 84 -27.90 2.18 -6.02
C ASP A 84 -26.49 1.70 -5.60
N ALA A 85 -25.45 2.03 -6.37
CA ALA A 85 -24.07 1.81 -5.97
C ALA A 85 -23.71 2.56 -4.67
N ARG A 86 -24.21 3.80 -4.51
CA ARG A 86 -24.05 4.58 -3.29
C ARG A 86 -24.82 4.00 -2.10
N ARG A 87 -26.03 3.50 -2.33
CA ARG A 87 -26.85 2.80 -1.32
C ARG A 87 -26.19 1.48 -0.94
N ALA A 88 -25.77 0.68 -1.92
CA ALA A 88 -25.06 -0.58 -1.69
C ALA A 88 -23.76 -0.39 -0.91
N SER A 89 -23.04 0.72 -1.15
CA SER A 89 -21.84 1.05 -0.36
C SER A 89 -22.14 1.43 1.11
N LYS A 90 -23.37 1.84 1.41
CA LYS A 90 -23.84 2.19 2.76
C LYS A 90 -24.53 1.00 3.49
N VAL A 91 -24.92 -0.04 2.75
CA VAL A 91 -25.51 -1.22 3.36
C VAL A 91 -24.42 -1.95 4.13
N VAL A 92 -24.54 -1.92 5.46
CA VAL A 92 -23.71 -2.72 6.36
C VAL A 92 -24.26 -4.13 6.32
N THR A 93 -23.62 -5.02 5.54
CA THR A 93 -23.99 -6.43 5.49
C THR A 93 -23.78 -7.08 6.86
N ARG A 94 -24.51 -8.17 7.16
CA ARG A 94 -24.32 -8.95 8.38
C ARG A 94 -22.85 -9.38 8.55
N GLU A 95 -22.18 -9.75 7.45
CA GLU A 95 -20.76 -10.07 7.42
C GLU A 95 -19.90 -8.87 7.83
N ARG A 96 -20.27 -7.64 7.45
CA ARG A 96 -19.57 -6.42 7.85
C ARG A 96 -19.81 -6.09 9.32
N MET A 97 -21.02 -6.31 9.84
CA MET A 97 -21.31 -6.14 11.27
C MET A 97 -20.63 -7.20 12.14
N GLU A 98 -20.62 -8.45 11.73
CA GLU A 98 -19.87 -9.53 12.41
C GLU A 98 -18.37 -9.26 12.36
N TYR A 99 -17.89 -8.72 11.26
CA TYR A 99 -16.57 -8.27 11.05
C TYR A 99 -16.19 -7.12 12.01
N GLU A 100 -16.95 -6.02 12.06
CA GLU A 100 -16.71 -4.89 12.97
C GLU A 100 -16.80 -5.32 14.45
N ARG A 101 -17.69 -6.23 14.80
CA ARG A 101 -17.82 -6.78 16.15
C ARG A 101 -16.62 -7.64 16.55
N ASN A 102 -16.06 -8.42 15.63
CA ASN A 102 -14.90 -9.27 15.90
C ASN A 102 -13.57 -8.48 15.91
N PHE A 103 -13.58 -7.22 15.47
CA PHE A 103 -12.42 -6.33 15.39
C PHE A 103 -12.27 -5.35 16.56
N SER A 104 -13.08 -5.46 17.61
CA SER A 104 -12.92 -4.68 18.86
C SER A 104 -11.71 -5.12 19.69
N GLY A 105 -10.90 -6.06 19.19
CA GLY A 105 -9.71 -6.55 19.86
C GLY A 105 -8.60 -5.49 19.90
N PHE A 106 -7.99 -5.32 21.08
CA PHE A 106 -6.82 -4.47 21.28
C PHE A 106 -5.65 -4.93 20.42
N ALA A 107 -5.16 -4.07 19.56
CA ALA A 107 -3.99 -4.33 18.70
C ALA A 107 -2.69 -4.20 19.51
N TRP A 108 -2.36 -5.21 20.30
CA TRP A 108 -1.27 -5.18 21.27
C TRP A 108 0.12 -5.19 20.64
N LEU A 109 0.32 -5.84 19.46
CA LEU A 109 1.64 -5.96 18.85
C LEU A 109 2.18 -4.61 18.33
N PRO A 110 1.43 -3.77 17.60
CA PRO A 110 1.87 -2.41 17.28
C PRO A 110 2.24 -1.61 18.51
N MET A 111 1.51 -1.78 19.61
CA MET A 111 1.79 -1.08 20.86
C MET A 111 3.08 -1.58 21.52
N LEU A 112 3.30 -2.90 21.52
CA LEU A 112 4.56 -3.49 22.00
C LEU A 112 5.75 -2.99 21.17
N LEU A 113 5.66 -3.00 19.85
CA LEU A 113 6.69 -2.48 18.95
C LEU A 113 6.93 -0.99 19.18
N ALA A 114 5.87 -0.22 19.45
CA ALA A 114 5.98 1.19 19.80
C ALA A 114 6.76 1.39 21.11
N ILE A 115 6.41 0.65 22.16
CA ILE A 115 7.10 0.71 23.47
C ILE A 115 8.59 0.37 23.30
N ILE A 116 8.92 -0.71 22.56
CA ILE A 116 10.30 -1.09 22.28
C ILE A 116 11.01 0.04 21.53
N SER A 117 10.39 0.64 20.51
CA SER A 117 10.98 1.74 19.74
C SER A 117 11.28 2.95 20.62
N VAL A 118 10.34 3.34 21.47
CA VAL A 118 10.55 4.45 22.42
C VAL A 118 11.70 4.11 23.39
N ALA A 119 11.70 2.92 23.98
CA ALA A 119 12.74 2.51 24.92
C ALA A 119 14.13 2.49 24.27
N VAL A 120 14.26 1.94 23.05
CA VAL A 120 15.52 1.91 22.30
C VAL A 120 15.98 3.31 21.93
N THR A 121 15.08 4.17 21.49
CA THR A 121 15.41 5.55 21.10
C THR A 121 15.86 6.37 22.32
N LEU A 122 15.17 6.21 23.47
CA LEU A 122 15.58 6.84 24.75
C LEU A 122 16.97 6.34 25.20
N TRP A 123 17.18 5.03 25.14
CA TRP A 123 18.45 4.41 25.52
C TRP A 123 19.61 4.87 24.62
N ALA A 124 19.34 5.06 23.32
CA ALA A 124 20.33 5.56 22.37
C ALA A 124 20.61 7.07 22.51
N GLY A 125 19.79 7.81 23.26
CA GLY A 125 19.95 9.26 23.43
C GLY A 125 19.52 10.11 22.24
N GLU A 126 18.72 9.55 21.31
CA GLU A 126 18.35 10.17 20.03
C GLU A 126 17.05 10.97 20.07
N LEU A 127 16.64 11.49 21.24
CA LEU A 127 15.37 12.24 21.42
C LEU A 127 15.50 13.76 21.17
N GLU A 128 16.32 14.16 20.22
CA GLU A 128 16.29 15.56 19.75
C GLU A 128 15.02 15.84 18.94
N PHE A 129 14.44 17.05 19.08
CA PHE A 129 13.24 17.42 18.31
C PHE A 129 13.51 17.37 16.79
N MET A 130 14.67 17.87 16.37
CA MET A 130 15.28 17.67 15.06
C MET A 130 16.76 17.39 15.26
N PRO A 131 17.31 16.30 14.72
CA PRO A 131 18.75 16.08 14.76
C PRO A 131 19.50 17.29 14.20
N SER A 132 20.55 17.70 14.86
CA SER A 132 21.37 18.84 14.44
C SER A 132 21.90 18.68 13.01
N SER A 133 22.12 17.44 12.56
CA SER A 133 22.48 17.11 11.18
C SER A 133 21.41 17.45 10.13
N TRP A 134 20.15 17.67 10.54
CA TRP A 134 19.03 18.03 9.65
C TRP A 134 18.87 19.55 9.47
N THR A 135 19.51 20.33 10.32
CA THR A 135 19.51 21.79 10.17
C THR A 135 20.58 22.24 9.17
N PRO A 136 20.36 23.33 8.41
CA PRO A 136 21.36 23.88 7.50
C PRO A 136 22.70 24.21 8.19
N GLN A 137 22.62 24.60 9.46
CA GLN A 137 23.79 24.92 10.31
C GLN A 137 24.51 23.66 10.80
N GLY A 138 23.82 22.55 11.00
CA GLY A 138 24.40 21.27 11.43
C GLY A 138 25.25 20.58 10.35
N ARG A 139 25.10 20.99 9.07
CA ARG A 139 25.98 20.50 7.98
C ARG A 139 27.35 21.13 8.00
N SER A 140 27.55 22.26 8.66
CA SER A 140 28.81 22.99 8.77
C SER A 140 29.39 22.98 10.19
N ALA A 141 28.67 22.45 11.16
CA ALA A 141 29.13 22.38 12.54
C ALA A 141 30.22 21.32 12.68
N ASP A 142 31.27 21.77 13.33
CA ASP A 142 32.37 20.94 13.80
C ASP A 142 31.83 19.67 14.45
N LYS A 143 32.35 18.51 14.04
CA LYS A 143 31.92 17.21 14.54
C LYS A 143 32.06 17.22 16.04
N SER A 144 30.97 17.13 16.79
CA SER A 144 31.02 17.12 18.24
C SER A 144 32.00 16.02 18.70
N GLU A 145 32.66 16.24 19.81
CA GLU A 145 33.62 15.29 20.39
C GLU A 145 33.02 13.87 20.53
N LYS A 146 31.71 13.77 20.77
CA LYS A 146 30.95 12.53 20.80
C LYS A 146 30.82 11.86 19.40
N ALA A 147 30.59 12.65 18.35
CA ALA A 147 30.53 12.13 16.97
C ALA A 147 31.89 11.64 16.50
N LEU A 148 32.95 12.36 16.85
CA LEU A 148 34.32 11.96 16.59
C LEU A 148 34.71 10.70 17.38
N ALA A 149 34.29 10.59 18.63
CA ALA A 149 34.51 9.38 19.46
C ALA A 149 33.74 8.16 18.89
N ALA A 150 32.47 8.36 18.45
CA ALA A 150 31.67 7.34 17.80
C ALA A 150 32.28 6.90 16.46
N GLU A 151 32.78 7.84 15.67
CA GLU A 151 33.48 7.56 14.41
C GLU A 151 34.77 6.75 14.66
N LYS A 152 35.58 7.12 15.65
CA LYS A 152 36.77 6.39 16.04
C LYS A 152 36.46 4.99 16.58
N LEU A 153 35.37 4.87 17.37
CA LEU A 153 34.91 3.57 17.88
C LEU A 153 34.40 2.68 16.73
N PHE A 154 33.69 3.26 15.77
CA PHE A 154 33.21 2.58 14.58
C PHE A 154 34.38 2.16 13.66
N GLU A 155 35.36 3.03 13.46
CA GLU A 155 36.60 2.68 12.73
C GLU A 155 37.38 1.56 13.40
N ARG A 156 37.54 1.63 14.74
CA ARG A 156 38.23 0.59 15.52
C ARG A 156 37.50 -0.74 15.43
N ARG A 157 36.18 -0.73 15.55
CA ARG A 157 35.32 -1.91 15.40
C ARG A 157 35.43 -2.54 14.01
N ASN A 158 35.35 -1.69 12.96
CA ASN A 158 35.47 -2.18 11.60
C ASN A 158 36.86 -2.69 11.27
N LYS A 159 37.90 -2.10 11.86
CA LYS A 159 39.28 -2.59 11.73
C LYS A 159 39.42 -3.97 12.35
N LEU A 160 38.89 -4.20 13.57
CA LEU A 160 38.90 -5.50 14.24
C LEU A 160 38.06 -6.53 13.44
N ALA A 161 36.89 -6.18 12.98
CA ALA A 161 36.03 -7.08 12.20
C ALA A 161 36.61 -7.42 10.82
N MET A 162 37.39 -6.54 10.21
CA MET A 162 38.12 -6.82 8.97
C MET A 162 39.33 -7.78 9.21
N THR A 163 39.97 -7.68 10.36
CA THR A 163 41.06 -8.61 10.71
C THR A 163 40.53 -10.01 11.02
N GLU A 164 39.40 -10.13 11.70
CA GLU A 164 38.77 -11.42 12.01
C GLU A 164 38.23 -12.13 10.75
N TRP A 165 37.93 -11.41 9.67
CA TRP A 165 37.31 -12.02 8.48
C TRP A 165 38.30 -12.77 7.59
N ARG A 166 39.59 -12.49 7.65
CA ARG A 166 40.60 -13.10 6.76
C ARG A 166 41.18 -14.41 7.23
N ASP A 167 41.53 -14.49 8.43
CA ASP A 167 42.00 -15.69 9.14
C ASP A 167 42.18 -15.34 10.62
N PRO A 168 41.41 -15.92 11.51
CA PRO A 168 41.58 -15.67 12.94
C PRO A 168 42.95 -16.10 13.48
N THR A 169 43.75 -16.82 12.69
CA THR A 169 45.06 -17.31 13.09
C THR A 169 46.23 -16.48 12.55
N ASN A 170 46.00 -15.53 11.66
CA ASN A 170 47.07 -14.74 11.02
C ASN A 170 46.87 -13.23 11.11
N ILE A 171 47.15 -12.66 12.28
CA ILE A 171 46.98 -11.24 12.60
C ILE A 171 47.98 -10.35 11.84
N GLU A 172 49.20 -10.83 11.53
CA GLU A 172 50.26 -10.05 10.90
C GLU A 172 50.00 -9.78 9.41
N ASP A 173 49.58 -10.78 8.65
CA ASP A 173 49.23 -10.61 7.22
C ASP A 173 48.03 -9.65 6.99
N ASN A 174 47.15 -9.56 7.96
CA ASN A 174 46.00 -8.68 7.95
C ASN A 174 46.35 -7.22 8.28
N LEU A 175 47.39 -6.98 9.08
CA LEU A 175 47.90 -5.64 9.41
C LEU A 175 48.69 -5.02 8.25
N ASP A 176 49.51 -5.80 7.55
CA ASP A 176 50.30 -5.30 6.41
C ASP A 176 49.44 -4.97 5.20
N LEU A 177 48.44 -5.75 4.89
CA LEU A 177 47.52 -5.44 3.80
C LEU A 177 46.64 -4.20 4.09
N SER A 178 46.35 -3.95 5.37
CA SER A 178 45.64 -2.72 5.76
C SER A 178 46.54 -1.47 5.64
N ARG A 179 47.87 -1.62 5.86
CA ARG A 179 48.87 -0.57 5.63
C ARG A 179 49.06 -0.26 4.17
N ASP A 180 49.24 -1.28 3.32
CA ASP A 180 49.41 -1.12 1.87
C ASP A 180 48.22 -0.47 1.19
N LEU A 181 47.01 -0.74 1.64
CA LEU A 181 45.78 -0.17 1.13
C LEU A 181 45.51 1.26 1.60
N LEU A 182 46.03 1.63 2.77
CA LEU A 182 46.00 3.01 3.27
C LEU A 182 47.07 3.87 2.61
N SER A 183 48.20 3.30 2.20
CA SER A 183 49.31 3.98 1.54
C SER A 183 49.12 4.17 0.04
N SER A 184 48.25 3.39 -0.62
CA SER A 184 48.05 3.38 -2.08
C SER A 184 46.88 4.21 -2.61
N GLY A 185 46.60 5.38 -2.01
CA GLY A 185 45.62 6.34 -2.55
C GLY A 185 44.19 6.15 -2.08
N GLY A 186 44.02 5.83 -1.01
CA GLY A 186 43.14 5.14 -0.09
C GLY A 186 41.78 5.65 0.25
N GLU A 187 41.31 6.87 0.03
CA GLU A 187 39.98 7.26 0.52
C GLU A 187 38.84 6.60 -0.27
N PHE A 188 38.98 6.50 -1.57
CA PHE A 188 37.99 5.88 -2.43
C PHE A 188 37.95 4.35 -2.26
N THR A 189 39.12 3.71 -2.24
CA THR A 189 39.24 2.25 -2.03
C THR A 189 38.77 1.83 -0.65
N GLY A 190 39.03 2.64 0.37
CA GLY A 190 38.54 2.40 1.74
C GLY A 190 37.00 2.45 1.85
N LYS A 191 36.35 3.40 1.18
CA LYS A 191 34.89 3.51 1.11
C LYS A 191 34.26 2.33 0.36
N VAL A 192 34.82 1.93 -0.77
CA VAL A 192 34.33 0.78 -1.56
C VAL A 192 34.48 -0.52 -0.76
N ARG A 193 35.62 -0.77 -0.10
CA ARG A 193 35.81 -1.97 0.73
C ARG A 193 34.88 -2.02 1.93
N ARG A 194 34.70 -0.89 2.60
CA ARG A 194 33.75 -0.78 3.72
C ARG A 194 32.36 -1.14 3.25
N HIS A 195 31.95 -0.63 2.11
CA HIS A 195 30.64 -0.94 1.52
C HIS A 195 30.49 -2.45 1.24
N PHE A 196 31.49 -3.09 0.61
CA PHE A 196 31.45 -4.54 0.37
C PHE A 196 31.48 -5.36 1.67
N TYR A 197 32.20 -4.92 2.69
CA TYR A 197 32.18 -5.55 4.00
C TYR A 197 30.80 -5.47 4.63
N ASP A 198 30.22 -4.28 4.67
CA ASP A 198 28.92 -4.04 5.28
C ASP A 198 27.81 -4.87 4.61
N ILE A 199 27.79 -4.93 3.27
CA ILE A 199 26.79 -5.73 2.53
C ILE A 199 26.98 -7.24 2.67
N SER A 200 28.16 -7.71 3.03
CA SER A 200 28.43 -9.14 3.29
C SER A 200 27.84 -9.64 4.61
N LEU A 201 27.37 -8.71 5.46
CA LEU A 201 26.73 -8.99 6.74
C LEU A 201 27.59 -9.90 7.66
N PRO A 202 28.85 -9.55 7.95
CA PRO A 202 29.77 -10.42 8.67
C PRO A 202 29.26 -10.77 10.07
N GLU A 203 28.69 -9.82 10.82
CA GLU A 203 28.16 -10.08 12.16
C GLU A 203 26.95 -11.04 12.12
N VAL A 204 26.14 -10.99 11.05
CA VAL A 204 25.03 -11.92 10.84
C VAL A 204 25.55 -13.33 10.58
N ARG A 205 26.64 -13.47 9.81
CA ARG A 205 27.31 -14.75 9.56
C ARG A 205 27.90 -15.35 10.84
N HIS A 206 28.28 -14.50 11.79
CA HIS A 206 28.72 -14.93 13.15
C HIS A 206 27.54 -15.09 14.13
N GLY A 207 26.32 -15.22 13.64
CA GLY A 207 25.12 -15.55 14.43
C GLY A 207 24.33 -14.36 14.97
N GLN A 208 24.74 -13.10 14.71
CA GLN A 208 24.01 -11.91 15.17
C GLN A 208 22.83 -11.56 14.24
N VAL A 209 21.94 -12.52 14.02
CA VAL A 209 20.84 -12.43 13.05
C VAL A 209 19.83 -11.31 13.36
N TRP A 210 19.74 -10.88 14.62
CA TRP A 210 18.87 -9.77 15.01
C TRP A 210 19.24 -8.44 14.37
N ARG A 211 20.47 -8.24 13.91
CA ARG A 211 20.91 -7.03 13.19
C ARG A 211 20.17 -6.81 11.88
N LEU A 212 19.64 -7.86 11.27
CA LEU A 212 18.84 -7.74 10.06
C LEU A 212 17.59 -6.88 10.24
N PHE A 213 17.03 -6.83 11.44
CA PHE A 213 15.80 -6.12 11.71
C PHE A 213 15.85 -5.14 12.90
N ALA A 214 16.83 -5.26 13.80
CA ALA A 214 16.84 -4.49 15.05
C ALA A 214 16.90 -2.96 14.84
N SER A 215 17.49 -2.50 13.73
CA SER A 215 17.59 -1.07 13.41
C SER A 215 16.23 -0.38 13.22
N ILE A 216 15.15 -1.14 12.96
CA ILE A 216 13.80 -0.54 12.85
C ILE A 216 13.33 0.13 14.15
N PHE A 217 13.89 -0.26 15.29
CA PHE A 217 13.53 0.31 16.60
C PHE A 217 14.27 1.61 16.93
N LEU A 218 15.34 1.94 16.20
CA LEU A 218 16.11 3.16 16.41
C LEU A 218 15.52 4.32 15.60
N HIS A 219 15.20 5.44 16.25
CA HIS A 219 14.66 6.61 15.60
C HIS A 219 15.51 7.85 15.90
N PHE A 220 15.65 8.73 14.92
CA PHE A 220 16.45 9.94 14.98
C PHE A 220 15.52 11.15 15.14
N GLY A 221 15.18 11.48 16.40
CA GLY A 221 14.35 12.61 16.77
C GLY A 221 12.86 12.31 16.98
N ILE A 222 12.21 13.21 17.71
CA ILE A 222 10.82 13.06 18.18
C ILE A 222 9.83 12.99 17.02
N MET A 223 9.96 13.86 16.02
CA MET A 223 9.04 13.85 14.88
C MET A 223 9.11 12.56 14.09
N HIS A 224 10.33 12.02 13.92
CA HIS A 224 10.55 10.75 13.22
C HIS A 224 9.85 9.59 13.94
N ILE A 225 10.01 9.45 15.25
CA ILE A 225 9.35 8.37 16.00
C ILE A 225 7.83 8.55 16.03
N VAL A 226 7.31 9.77 16.26
CA VAL A 226 5.86 10.03 16.33
C VAL A 226 5.16 9.63 15.04
N PHE A 227 5.67 10.08 13.88
CA PHE A 227 5.07 9.70 12.59
C PHE A 227 5.14 8.20 12.32
N ASN A 228 6.26 7.56 12.67
CA ASN A 228 6.39 6.12 12.51
C ASN A 228 5.40 5.34 13.38
N LEU A 229 5.25 5.72 14.64
CA LEU A 229 4.32 5.05 15.55
C LEU A 229 2.85 5.27 15.17
N MET A 230 2.52 6.46 14.68
CA MET A 230 1.18 6.75 14.15
C MET A 230 0.83 5.79 13.01
N TRP A 231 1.69 5.67 12.00
CA TRP A 231 1.45 4.76 10.88
C TRP A 231 1.47 3.29 11.28
N LEU A 232 2.37 2.88 12.18
CA LEU A 232 2.39 1.52 12.70
C LEU A 232 1.10 1.16 13.42
N ARG A 233 0.58 2.07 14.27
CA ARG A 233 -0.69 1.89 14.95
C ARG A 233 -1.83 1.69 13.96
N ASP A 234 -1.93 2.56 12.95
CA ASP A 234 -3.06 2.56 12.02
C ASP A 234 -2.98 1.39 11.04
N LEU A 235 -1.86 1.21 10.34
CA LEU A 235 -1.69 0.15 9.35
C LEU A 235 -1.49 -1.22 10.01
N GLY A 236 -0.63 -1.30 11.02
CA GLY A 236 -0.35 -2.53 11.75
C GLY A 236 -1.55 -2.98 12.58
N GLY A 237 -2.23 -2.03 13.24
CA GLY A 237 -3.47 -2.30 13.99
C GLY A 237 -4.54 -2.90 13.10
N PHE A 238 -4.73 -2.33 11.91
CA PHE A 238 -5.67 -2.84 10.93
C PHE A 238 -5.33 -4.27 10.48
N ILE A 239 -4.05 -4.59 10.25
CA ILE A 239 -3.61 -5.94 9.87
C ILE A 239 -3.77 -6.91 11.03
N GLN A 240 -3.32 -6.55 12.24
CA GLN A 240 -3.44 -7.44 13.39
C GLN A 240 -4.87 -7.80 13.71
N GLN A 241 -5.77 -6.83 13.70
CA GLN A 241 -7.19 -7.06 13.96
C GLN A 241 -7.80 -8.05 12.97
N ARG A 242 -7.30 -8.14 11.76
CA ARG A 242 -7.85 -9.01 10.71
C ARG A 242 -7.22 -10.38 10.61
N PHE A 243 -5.93 -10.48 10.85
CA PHE A 243 -5.18 -11.72 10.63
C PHE A 243 -4.47 -12.22 11.87
N GLY A 244 -4.55 -11.45 12.94
CA GLY A 244 -3.86 -11.76 14.17
C GLY A 244 -2.42 -11.25 14.21
N ALA A 245 -1.86 -11.25 15.43
CA ALA A 245 -0.54 -10.71 15.71
C ALA A 245 0.58 -11.48 15.00
N GLY A 246 0.46 -12.81 14.89
CA GLY A 246 1.47 -13.63 14.21
C GLY A 246 1.63 -13.27 12.74
N TYR A 247 0.53 -12.97 12.04
CA TYR A 247 0.58 -12.52 10.66
C TYR A 247 1.27 -11.17 10.53
N LEU A 248 0.90 -10.21 11.38
CA LEU A 248 1.56 -8.90 11.41
C LEU A 248 3.04 -9.04 11.73
N ALA A 249 3.42 -9.87 12.70
CA ALA A 249 4.81 -10.09 13.08
C ALA A 249 5.67 -10.59 11.91
N VAL A 250 5.17 -11.57 11.15
CA VAL A 250 5.86 -12.08 9.95
C VAL A 250 6.00 -10.96 8.91
N LEU A 251 4.93 -10.18 8.65
CA LEU A 251 4.96 -9.10 7.68
C LEU A 251 5.96 -8.01 8.09
N VAL A 252 5.97 -7.61 9.36
CA VAL A 252 6.93 -6.65 9.93
C VAL A 252 8.35 -7.18 9.79
N LEU A 253 8.61 -8.43 10.20
CA LEU A 253 9.95 -9.01 10.16
C LEU A 253 10.51 -9.08 8.74
N VAL A 254 9.74 -9.64 7.80
CA VAL A 254 10.20 -9.80 6.41
C VAL A 254 10.39 -8.44 5.74
N THR A 255 9.46 -7.49 5.96
CA THR A 255 9.58 -6.14 5.41
C THR A 255 10.77 -5.40 6.01
N ALA A 256 11.02 -5.54 7.32
CA ALA A 256 12.20 -4.97 7.99
C ALA A 256 13.50 -5.47 7.36
N ILE A 257 13.63 -6.77 7.17
CA ILE A 257 14.83 -7.38 6.57
C ILE A 257 15.04 -6.84 5.14
N VAL A 258 13.99 -6.84 4.31
CA VAL A 258 14.06 -6.39 2.91
C VAL A 258 14.41 -4.90 2.82
N SER A 259 13.74 -4.05 3.60
CA SER A 259 13.96 -2.61 3.58
C SER A 259 15.33 -2.22 4.12
N ASN A 260 15.76 -2.84 5.22
CA ASN A 260 17.09 -2.59 5.80
C ASN A 260 18.21 -3.03 4.87
N TYR A 261 18.07 -4.21 4.25
CA TYR A 261 19.08 -4.72 3.33
C TYR A 261 19.15 -3.86 2.05
N ALA A 262 18.02 -3.43 1.51
CA ALA A 262 18.01 -2.50 0.37
C ALA A 262 18.69 -1.17 0.69
N GLN A 263 18.47 -0.63 1.90
CA GLN A 263 19.14 0.60 2.33
C GLN A 263 20.64 0.39 2.52
N LEU A 264 21.05 -0.74 3.11
CA LEU A 264 22.45 -1.12 3.26
C LEU A 264 23.17 -1.20 1.91
N LEU A 265 22.54 -1.82 0.91
CA LEU A 265 23.06 -1.89 -0.46
C LEU A 265 23.18 -0.51 -1.12
N TRP A 266 22.28 0.42 -0.80
CA TRP A 266 22.23 1.74 -1.44
C TRP A 266 23.22 2.74 -0.85
N SER A 267 23.26 2.85 0.47
CA SER A 267 24.03 3.91 1.16
C SER A 267 24.89 3.43 2.33
N GLY A 268 25.00 2.11 2.53
CA GLY A 268 25.75 1.57 3.66
C GLY A 268 24.94 1.59 4.97
N PRO A 269 25.62 1.26 6.10
CA PRO A 269 25.00 1.21 7.42
C PRO A 269 24.65 2.61 7.94
N GLY A 270 23.81 2.67 8.98
CA GLY A 270 23.49 3.92 9.67
C GLY A 270 22.05 4.38 9.45
N ALA A 271 21.23 3.53 8.86
CA ALA A 271 19.78 3.78 8.77
C ALA A 271 19.01 3.09 9.90
N GLY A 272 17.90 3.72 10.32
CA GLY A 272 16.98 3.19 11.33
C GLY A 272 15.58 3.71 11.14
N GLY A 273 14.66 3.13 11.89
CA GLY A 273 13.25 3.53 11.93
C GLY A 273 12.30 2.54 11.27
N LEU A 274 11.07 2.58 11.74
CA LEU A 274 9.96 1.74 11.26
C LEU A 274 9.43 2.15 9.89
N SER A 275 9.93 3.19 9.27
CA SER A 275 9.36 3.76 8.04
C SER A 275 9.39 2.80 6.86
N GLY A 276 10.44 2.03 6.67
CA GLY A 276 10.50 0.98 5.67
C GLY A 276 9.42 -0.09 5.87
N VAL A 277 9.18 -0.48 7.13
CA VAL A 277 8.09 -1.38 7.51
C VAL A 277 6.73 -0.74 7.22
N ASN A 278 6.51 0.50 7.63
CA ASN A 278 5.26 1.22 7.41
C ASN A 278 4.92 1.33 5.92
N TYR A 279 5.91 1.62 5.06
CA TYR A 279 5.71 1.59 3.61
C TYR A 279 5.38 0.18 3.08
N GLY A 280 5.97 -0.87 3.68
CA GLY A 280 5.62 -2.25 3.34
C GLY A 280 4.20 -2.62 3.74
N LEU A 281 3.77 -2.29 4.96
CA LEU A 281 2.39 -2.49 5.41
C LEU A 281 1.40 -1.68 4.53
N PHE A 282 1.74 -0.45 4.21
CA PHE A 282 0.96 0.40 3.30
C PHE A 282 0.82 -0.23 1.91
N GLY A 283 1.93 -0.60 1.27
CA GLY A 283 1.93 -1.24 -0.05
C GLY A 283 1.12 -2.54 -0.06
N TYR A 284 1.27 -3.36 0.99
CA TYR A 284 0.50 -4.59 1.17
C TYR A 284 -1.00 -4.33 1.20
N LEU A 285 -1.45 -3.41 2.06
CA LEU A 285 -2.87 -3.06 2.20
C LEU A 285 -3.41 -2.42 0.93
N TRP A 286 -2.64 -1.54 0.29
CA TRP A 286 -3.05 -0.86 -0.94
C TRP A 286 -3.35 -1.86 -2.06
N MET A 287 -2.46 -2.81 -2.30
CA MET A 287 -2.68 -3.83 -3.33
C MET A 287 -3.78 -4.83 -2.96
N ARG A 288 -3.89 -5.18 -1.69
CA ARG A 288 -5.04 -5.96 -1.20
C ARG A 288 -6.36 -5.23 -1.48
N GLY A 289 -6.44 -3.94 -1.15
CA GLY A 289 -7.63 -3.12 -1.39
C GLY A 289 -8.02 -2.98 -2.86
N LYS A 290 -7.02 -3.01 -3.75
CA LYS A 290 -7.23 -2.85 -5.20
C LYS A 290 -7.63 -4.16 -5.89
N PHE A 291 -7.09 -5.30 -5.46
CA PHE A 291 -7.20 -6.57 -6.17
C PHE A 291 -7.98 -7.66 -5.44
N ASP A 292 -8.26 -7.50 -4.15
CA ASP A 292 -9.11 -8.41 -3.40
C ASP A 292 -10.59 -8.03 -3.58
N ARG A 293 -11.38 -8.93 -4.16
CA ARG A 293 -12.80 -8.71 -4.45
C ARG A 293 -13.70 -8.63 -3.20
N SER A 294 -13.18 -8.94 -2.02
CA SER A 294 -13.97 -8.91 -0.77
C SER A 294 -14.43 -7.52 -0.36
N GLY A 295 -13.85 -6.46 -0.91
CA GLY A 295 -14.12 -5.07 -0.51
C GLY A 295 -13.60 -4.68 0.89
N LEU A 296 -13.09 -5.64 1.64
CA LEU A 296 -12.70 -5.51 3.07
C LEU A 296 -11.38 -4.75 3.29
N TRP A 297 -10.63 -4.43 2.25
CA TRP A 297 -9.24 -3.96 2.31
C TRP A 297 -9.03 -2.53 1.86
N ARG A 298 -10.09 -1.78 1.57
CA ARG A 298 -9.96 -0.45 0.99
C ARG A 298 -9.36 0.52 2.00
N LEU A 299 -8.16 0.96 1.73
CA LEU A 299 -7.59 2.14 2.37
C LEU A 299 -8.36 3.39 1.94
N ASN A 300 -8.45 4.36 2.85
CA ASN A 300 -8.96 5.68 2.49
C ASN A 300 -8.07 6.28 1.38
N PRO A 301 -8.64 6.77 0.27
CA PRO A 301 -7.87 7.42 -0.81
C PRO A 301 -6.95 8.53 -0.32
N GLN A 302 -7.37 9.28 0.72
CA GLN A 302 -6.55 10.32 1.33
C GLN A 302 -5.29 9.74 2.00
N THR A 303 -5.39 8.57 2.65
CA THR A 303 -4.23 7.86 3.20
C THR A 303 -3.24 7.48 2.12
N VAL A 304 -3.74 6.96 0.99
CA VAL A 304 -2.89 6.60 -0.16
C VAL A 304 -2.18 7.84 -0.71
N GLN A 305 -2.92 8.93 -0.94
CA GLN A 305 -2.35 10.19 -1.41
C GLN A 305 -1.29 10.73 -0.46
N LEU A 306 -1.60 10.79 0.85
CA LEU A 306 -0.68 11.30 1.87
C LEU A 306 0.62 10.49 1.92
N MET A 307 0.54 9.16 1.94
CA MET A 307 1.72 8.29 1.96
C MET A 307 2.57 8.45 0.70
N MET A 308 1.95 8.61 -0.48
CA MET A 308 2.67 8.81 -1.73
C MET A 308 3.31 10.19 -1.81
N ILE A 309 2.60 11.25 -1.40
CA ILE A 309 3.17 12.61 -1.31
C ILE A 309 4.35 12.61 -0.33
N TRP A 310 4.20 11.97 0.82
CA TRP A 310 5.26 11.88 1.81
C TRP A 310 6.50 11.15 1.28
N LEU A 311 6.31 10.08 0.51
CA LEU A 311 7.42 9.41 -0.17
C LEU A 311 8.18 10.37 -1.10
N VAL A 312 7.47 11.15 -1.92
CA VAL A 312 8.10 12.14 -2.81
C VAL A 312 8.85 13.20 -1.99
N VAL A 313 8.25 13.73 -0.92
CA VAL A 313 8.89 14.72 -0.03
C VAL A 313 10.19 14.16 0.57
N CYS A 314 10.23 12.88 0.95
CA CYS A 314 11.45 12.24 1.45
C CYS A 314 12.61 12.28 0.42
N TYR A 315 12.31 12.22 -0.87
CA TYR A 315 13.33 12.28 -1.93
C TYR A 315 13.82 13.70 -2.23
N THR A 316 13.13 14.74 -1.79
CA THR A 316 13.54 16.14 -2.07
C THR A 316 14.78 16.59 -1.29
N GLY A 317 15.17 15.86 -0.26
CA GLY A 317 16.24 16.24 0.66
C GLY A 317 15.88 17.35 1.64
N LEU A 318 14.66 17.91 1.60
CA LEU A 318 14.21 19.00 2.49
C LEU A 318 14.18 18.56 3.97
N LEU A 319 13.96 17.26 4.21
CA LEU A 319 13.89 16.69 5.56
C LEU A 319 15.23 16.11 6.05
N GLY A 320 16.34 16.40 5.36
CA GLY A 320 17.65 15.85 5.67
C GLY A 320 17.90 14.44 5.10
N PRO A 321 18.86 13.69 5.66
CA PRO A 321 19.22 12.36 5.16
C PRO A 321 18.17 11.32 5.56
N ILE A 322 17.36 10.90 4.61
CA ILE A 322 16.30 9.90 4.80
C ILE A 322 16.68 8.58 4.12
N ALA A 323 16.29 7.45 4.73
CA ALA A 323 16.50 6.10 4.21
C ALA A 323 15.55 5.77 3.05
N ASN A 324 15.66 6.51 1.93
CA ASN A 324 14.74 6.43 0.79
C ASN A 324 14.70 5.06 0.12
N ALA A 325 15.83 4.35 0.07
CA ALA A 325 15.88 2.99 -0.48
C ALA A 325 15.08 2.01 0.39
N ALA A 326 15.10 2.16 1.72
CA ALA A 326 14.26 1.37 2.63
C ALA A 326 12.77 1.63 2.39
N HIS A 327 12.36 2.88 2.22
CA HIS A 327 10.97 3.25 1.92
C HIS A 327 10.49 2.61 0.62
N THR A 328 11.26 2.75 -0.44
CA THR A 328 10.89 2.25 -1.77
C THR A 328 10.88 0.72 -1.80
N ALA A 329 11.90 0.07 -1.24
CA ALA A 329 11.96 -1.38 -1.18
C ALA A 329 10.84 -1.97 -0.32
N GLY A 330 10.55 -1.36 0.84
CA GLY A 330 9.40 -1.73 1.67
C GLY A 330 8.09 -1.63 0.91
N LEU A 331 7.85 -0.49 0.25
CA LEU A 331 6.65 -0.28 -0.57
C LEU A 331 6.50 -1.33 -1.67
N ILE A 332 7.53 -1.54 -2.49
CA ILE A 332 7.51 -2.49 -3.61
C ILE A 332 7.26 -3.92 -3.10
N PHE A 333 7.99 -4.31 -2.06
CA PHE A 333 7.83 -5.65 -1.46
C PHE A 333 6.42 -5.85 -0.90
N GLY A 334 5.90 -4.86 -0.16
CA GLY A 334 4.53 -4.87 0.34
C GLY A 334 3.49 -4.97 -0.77
N MET A 335 3.66 -4.17 -1.83
CA MET A 335 2.78 -4.21 -3.01
C MET A 335 2.78 -5.59 -3.68
N ALA A 336 3.95 -6.18 -3.88
CA ALA A 336 4.07 -7.52 -4.47
C ALA A 336 3.36 -8.57 -3.60
N GLY A 337 3.62 -8.59 -2.29
CA GLY A 337 2.96 -9.51 -1.35
C GLY A 337 1.45 -9.33 -1.30
N GLY A 338 0.97 -8.09 -1.22
CA GLY A 338 -0.46 -7.76 -1.24
C GLY A 338 -1.16 -8.22 -2.51
N PHE A 339 -0.53 -8.01 -3.67
CA PHE A 339 -1.04 -8.47 -4.97
C PHE A 339 -1.11 -10.00 -5.05
N ILE A 340 -0.03 -10.70 -4.69
CA ILE A 340 0.03 -12.16 -4.73
C ILE A 340 -1.07 -12.77 -3.85
N VAL A 341 -1.21 -12.30 -2.61
CA VAL A 341 -2.22 -12.83 -1.67
C VAL A 341 -3.64 -12.49 -2.15
N ALA A 342 -3.88 -11.31 -2.73
CA ALA A 342 -5.18 -10.95 -3.31
C ALA A 342 -5.58 -11.90 -4.44
N LYS A 343 -4.67 -12.16 -5.37
CA LYS A 343 -4.89 -13.10 -6.49
C LYS A 343 -5.11 -14.54 -6.04
N TRP A 344 -4.35 -14.98 -5.03
CA TRP A 344 -4.50 -16.32 -4.46
C TRP A 344 -5.89 -16.52 -3.86
N ASN A 345 -6.36 -15.56 -3.05
CA ASN A 345 -7.67 -15.63 -2.41
C ASN A 345 -8.83 -15.59 -3.42
N THR A 346 -8.66 -14.81 -4.50
CA THR A 346 -9.67 -14.75 -5.58
C THR A 346 -9.82 -16.11 -6.28
N ARG A 347 -8.70 -16.83 -6.51
CA ARG A 347 -8.72 -18.17 -7.13
C ARG A 347 -9.38 -19.23 -6.23
N LYS A 348 -9.20 -19.15 -4.91
CA LYS A 348 -9.83 -20.09 -3.96
C LYS A 348 -11.34 -19.92 -3.83
N ARG A 349 -11.86 -18.71 -4.04
CA ARG A 349 -13.31 -18.41 -3.96
C ARG A 349 -14.05 -18.70 -5.27
N GLY A 350 -13.36 -18.89 -6.36
CA GLY A 350 -13.93 -19.23 -7.67
C GLY A 350 -13.91 -20.75 -7.99
N ARG A 351 -13.45 -21.55 -7.02
CA ARG A 351 -13.57 -23.03 -7.00
C ARG A 351 -14.56 -23.45 -5.92
#